data_ee3f5534a159a0e3036a908a2d9e85b2
#
_entry.id   ee3f5534a159a0e3036a908a2d9e85b2
#
_cell.length_a   1.000
_cell.length_b   1.000
_cell.length_c   1.000
_cell.angle_alpha   90.00
_cell.angle_beta   90.00
_cell.angle_gamma   90.00
#
_symmetry.space_group_name_H-M   'P 1'
#
loop_
_entity.id
_entity.type
_entity.pdbx_description
1 polymer ?
#
loop_
_entity_poly.entity_id
_entity_poly.type
_entity_poly.pdbx_seq_one_letter_code
_entity_poly.pdbx_strand_id
1 'polypeptide(L)'
;MQRTSYFALAALAFTGALSITTARAQTTPGAVPLSTAKTISTPDKLDTPIGKLTFSDGVPTGDTVKTLYDNLDRTRGMTVYLDNLGAVAIRAFLSGLASQGADAPNHVAIFEQLMDSQSVVLTANTSTLYAFSRTDLAKDGPTVIEVPPGMLGFLDDDWERFVGDLGVTGPDKGKGGKYLVLPASYDGQIPEGYFLLKPRTNKNFLFLRGGIANGLEAGAKNMTSGIKIYPLKDAASPAPTTFINLSGKSLNTLFPNTLDYYEFLNAVVQDEPLDAIDPSQRGAIATVGIVKDKPFAPDDRMKKLLTESAALGAATARAITFDPRIDGVYLYPGTDSVWSAFFANRNATFQLDGTMQLDAAALYYFNAGGVTPAMADTAVGVGSDYAGAYLDSKKLPFDGGKTYKLHLPPNVPVNNFWAVTIYDTQSRSMLQTGQKFPTVGSQTKGIEKNADGSFDLYFAPKAPAGKENNWLQTVPGKSWFVILRMYGPLEPWLNKTWRPGEIELMK
;
A
#
# COMPACT_ATOMS: atom_id res chain seq x y z
N MET A 1 0.27 -33.02 51.45
CA MET A 1 0.20 -32.29 52.72
C MET A 1 -0.86 -31.20 52.58
N GLN A 2 -2.02 -31.47 53.15
CA GLN A 2 -3.17 -30.56 53.24
C GLN A 2 -2.89 -29.49 54.29
N ARG A 3 -3.22 -28.26 54.01
CA ARG A 3 -3.49 -27.26 55.04
C ARG A 3 -4.86 -26.61 54.76
N THR A 4 -5.80 -27.06 55.54
CA THR A 4 -7.15 -26.50 55.75
C THR A 4 -7.04 -25.30 56.70
N SER A 5 -7.60 -24.18 56.35
CA SER A 5 -7.81 -23.06 57.29
C SER A 5 -9.30 -22.71 57.29
N TYR A 6 -9.89 -22.84 58.45
CA TYR A 6 -11.24 -22.49 58.79
C TYR A 6 -11.39 -20.99 58.96
N PHE A 7 -12.44 -20.39 58.38
CA PHE A 7 -12.93 -19.08 58.75
C PHE A 7 -14.29 -19.27 59.45
N ALA A 8 -14.34 -18.81 60.70
CA ALA A 8 -15.55 -18.80 61.50
C ALA A 8 -16.42 -17.56 61.19
N LEU A 9 -17.69 -17.80 60.91
CA LEU A 9 -18.73 -16.75 60.84
C LEU A 9 -19.08 -16.29 62.27
N ALA A 10 -18.98 -14.98 62.51
CA ALA A 10 -19.65 -14.33 63.67
C ALA A 10 -20.72 -13.37 63.11
N ALA A 11 -21.99 -13.74 63.26
CA ALA A 11 -23.12 -12.87 63.03
C ALA A 11 -23.36 -12.00 64.26
N LEU A 12 -23.29 -10.68 64.13
CA LEU A 12 -23.82 -9.73 65.12
C LEU A 12 -24.88 -8.86 64.44
N ALA A 13 -26.11 -9.06 64.91
CA ALA A 13 -27.22 -8.17 64.60
C ALA A 13 -27.12 -6.92 65.52
N PHE A 14 -27.13 -5.74 64.88
CA PHE A 14 -27.35 -4.47 65.60
C PHE A 14 -28.46 -3.66 64.94
N THR A 15 -29.60 -3.56 65.63
CA THR A 15 -30.65 -2.57 65.38
C THR A 15 -30.23 -1.28 66.04
N GLY A 16 -30.32 -0.14 65.37
CA GLY A 16 -30.25 1.13 66.07
C GLY A 16 -30.00 2.35 65.14
N ALA A 17 -31.09 3.13 65.02
CA ALA A 17 -31.14 4.59 64.86
C ALA A 17 -30.38 5.30 63.71
N LEU A 18 -31.18 5.88 62.81
CA LEU A 18 -30.72 6.93 61.86
C LEU A 18 -30.18 8.12 62.67
N SER A 19 -28.86 8.26 62.63
CA SER A 19 -28.23 9.55 62.97
C SER A 19 -27.51 9.99 61.62
N ILE A 20 -28.04 11.06 61.01
CA ILE A 20 -27.38 11.77 59.95
C ILE A 20 -26.14 12.44 60.52
N THR A 21 -25.02 11.73 60.63
CA THR A 21 -23.72 12.32 60.85
C THR A 21 -23.09 12.61 59.52
N THR A 22 -22.97 13.89 59.21
CA THR A 22 -22.07 14.36 58.14
C THR A 22 -20.67 13.82 58.48
N ALA A 23 -20.29 12.72 57.79
CA ALA A 23 -18.94 12.19 57.91
C ALA A 23 -17.98 13.23 57.29
N ARG A 24 -17.34 14.01 58.15
CA ARG A 24 -16.10 14.70 57.81
C ARG A 24 -15.10 13.62 57.44
N ALA A 25 -14.72 13.62 56.19
CA ALA A 25 -13.60 12.78 55.69
C ALA A 25 -12.38 13.08 56.56
N GLN A 26 -12.03 12.14 57.48
CA GLN A 26 -10.77 12.19 58.21
C GLN A 26 -9.65 12.01 57.18
N THR A 27 -8.91 13.10 56.89
CA THR A 27 -7.68 13.02 56.11
C THR A 27 -6.62 12.34 56.93
N THR A 28 -6.35 11.09 56.68
CA THR A 28 -5.19 10.37 57.23
C THR A 28 -3.92 11.10 56.77
N PRO A 29 -2.96 11.43 57.69
CA PRO A 29 -1.73 12.04 57.29
C PRO A 29 -1.00 11.15 56.23
N GLY A 30 -0.71 11.72 55.07
CA GLY A 30 -0.12 11.00 53.91
C GLY A 30 -1.13 10.49 52.88
N ALA A 31 -2.46 10.69 53.07
CA ALA A 31 -3.44 10.33 52.06
C ALA A 31 -3.36 11.23 50.81
N VAL A 32 -3.53 10.63 49.64
CA VAL A 32 -3.58 11.36 48.37
C VAL A 32 -4.75 12.36 48.40
N PRO A 33 -4.55 13.65 48.05
CA PRO A 33 -5.65 14.62 48.03
C PRO A 33 -6.82 14.15 47.15
N LEU A 34 -8.07 14.42 47.56
CA LEU A 34 -9.28 14.04 46.82
C LEU A 34 -9.29 14.56 45.38
N SER A 35 -8.69 15.72 45.11
CA SER A 35 -8.53 16.27 43.77
C SER A 35 -7.61 15.36 42.92
N THR A 36 -6.51 14.86 43.46
CA THR A 36 -5.61 13.92 42.79
C THR A 36 -6.27 12.55 42.64
N ALA A 37 -6.96 12.05 43.68
CA ALA A 37 -7.66 10.77 43.60
C ALA A 37 -8.70 10.76 42.44
N LYS A 38 -9.45 11.86 42.24
CA LYS A 38 -10.39 11.98 41.12
C LYS A 38 -9.75 11.89 39.73
N THR A 39 -8.51 12.31 39.58
CA THR A 39 -7.80 12.28 38.28
C THR A 39 -7.20 10.92 37.93
N ILE A 40 -7.02 10.04 38.93
CA ILE A 40 -6.44 8.71 38.77
C ILE A 40 -7.45 7.57 38.97
N SER A 41 -8.67 7.87 39.42
CA SER A 41 -9.71 6.86 39.67
C SER A 41 -10.57 6.65 38.44
N THR A 42 -11.00 5.42 38.23
CA THR A 42 -12.05 5.08 37.28
C THR A 42 -13.41 5.14 37.97
N PRO A 43 -14.38 5.90 37.45
CA PRO A 43 -15.73 5.96 38.05
C PRO A 43 -16.44 4.61 37.90
N ASP A 44 -17.34 4.30 38.87
CA ASP A 44 -18.10 3.03 38.85
C ASP A 44 -18.99 2.88 37.59
N LYS A 45 -19.33 3.97 36.92
CA LYS A 45 -20.08 3.99 35.66
C LYS A 45 -19.42 4.94 34.68
N LEU A 46 -19.14 4.44 33.48
CA LEU A 46 -18.53 5.20 32.39
C LEU A 46 -19.31 4.99 31.11
N ASP A 47 -19.91 6.06 30.58
CA ASP A 47 -20.52 6.05 29.24
C ASP A 47 -19.45 6.28 28.18
N THR A 48 -19.34 5.36 27.20
CA THR A 48 -18.34 5.40 26.15
C THR A 48 -18.97 5.11 24.79
N PRO A 49 -18.28 5.44 23.67
CA PRO A 49 -18.72 5.06 22.33
C PRO A 49 -18.91 3.54 22.14
N ILE A 50 -18.23 2.69 22.93
CA ILE A 50 -18.35 1.23 22.88
C ILE A 50 -19.42 0.68 23.83
N GLY A 51 -20.14 1.55 24.54
CA GLY A 51 -21.21 1.17 25.46
C GLY A 51 -20.99 1.67 26.89
N LYS A 52 -21.89 1.24 27.78
CA LYS A 52 -21.79 1.54 29.21
C LYS A 52 -20.85 0.54 29.88
N LEU A 53 -19.85 1.04 30.55
CA LEU A 53 -18.92 0.27 31.36
C LEU A 53 -19.22 0.43 32.85
N THR A 54 -19.10 -0.64 33.61
CA THR A 54 -19.37 -0.66 35.05
C THR A 54 -18.19 -1.24 35.82
N PHE A 55 -17.87 -0.60 36.93
CA PHE A 55 -16.76 -0.94 37.81
C PHE A 55 -17.22 -1.02 39.24
N SER A 56 -16.47 -1.68 40.09
CA SER A 56 -16.59 -1.68 41.53
C SER A 56 -15.28 -1.22 42.11
N ASP A 57 -15.18 0.04 42.54
CA ASP A 57 -13.95 0.66 43.03
C ASP A 57 -12.73 0.42 42.07
N GLY A 58 -12.95 0.73 40.78
CA GLY A 58 -11.95 0.56 39.74
C GLY A 58 -11.83 -0.86 39.17
N VAL A 59 -12.46 -1.88 39.73
CA VAL A 59 -12.45 -3.26 39.22
C VAL A 59 -13.59 -3.43 38.21
N PRO A 60 -13.30 -3.77 36.91
CA PRO A 60 -14.36 -3.92 35.92
C PRO A 60 -15.24 -5.14 36.17
N THR A 61 -16.55 -5.02 35.94
CA THR A 61 -17.48 -6.18 35.95
C THR A 61 -17.18 -7.14 34.77
N GLY A 62 -17.70 -8.39 34.83
CA GLY A 62 -17.45 -9.38 33.77
C GLY A 62 -17.89 -8.94 32.38
N ASP A 63 -19.05 -8.27 32.23
CA ASP A 63 -19.49 -7.76 30.93
C ASP A 63 -18.63 -6.60 30.44
N THR A 64 -18.15 -5.75 31.35
CA THR A 64 -17.22 -4.67 31.06
C THR A 64 -15.88 -5.23 30.59
N VAL A 65 -15.35 -6.25 31.25
CA VAL A 65 -14.11 -6.95 30.83
C VAL A 65 -14.25 -7.45 29.39
N LYS A 66 -15.35 -8.14 29.10
CA LYS A 66 -15.60 -8.66 27.74
C LYS A 66 -15.67 -7.52 26.70
N THR A 67 -16.43 -6.46 26.98
CA THR A 67 -16.58 -5.31 26.08
C THR A 67 -15.23 -4.64 25.79
N LEU A 68 -14.40 -4.45 26.82
CA LEU A 68 -13.08 -3.83 26.69
C LEU A 68 -12.11 -4.70 25.88
N TYR A 69 -12.09 -6.03 26.11
CA TYR A 69 -11.26 -6.92 25.30
C TYR A 69 -11.74 -7.05 23.86
N ASP A 70 -13.05 -7.12 23.60
CA ASP A 70 -13.58 -7.13 22.25
C ASP A 70 -13.20 -5.86 21.48
N ASN A 71 -13.25 -4.70 22.14
CA ASN A 71 -12.80 -3.44 21.55
C ASN A 71 -11.27 -3.39 21.34
N LEU A 72 -10.50 -3.87 22.30
CA LEU A 72 -9.04 -3.92 22.21
C LEU A 72 -8.59 -4.78 21.03
N ASP A 73 -9.15 -5.99 20.91
CA ASP A 73 -8.79 -6.93 19.84
C ASP A 73 -9.21 -6.38 18.47
N ARG A 74 -10.39 -5.75 18.36
CA ARG A 74 -10.84 -5.08 17.13
C ARG A 74 -9.91 -3.93 16.73
N THR A 75 -9.51 -3.08 17.68
CA THR A 75 -8.62 -1.95 17.44
C THR A 75 -7.25 -2.45 16.99
N ARG A 76 -6.69 -3.46 17.67
CA ARG A 76 -5.42 -4.09 17.29
C ARG A 76 -5.49 -4.74 15.92
N GLY A 77 -6.58 -5.46 15.62
CA GLY A 77 -6.81 -6.01 14.30
C GLY A 77 -6.77 -4.93 13.21
N MET A 78 -7.51 -3.83 13.39
CA MET A 78 -7.51 -2.71 12.45
C MET A 78 -6.11 -2.08 12.30
N THR A 79 -5.38 -1.87 13.39
CA THR A 79 -4.00 -1.36 13.36
C THR A 79 -3.07 -2.32 12.60
N VAL A 80 -3.13 -3.62 12.90
CA VAL A 80 -2.36 -4.65 12.17
C VAL A 80 -2.70 -4.66 10.68
N TYR A 81 -3.97 -4.45 10.32
CA TYR A 81 -4.37 -4.31 8.92
C TYR A 81 -3.67 -3.13 8.24
N LEU A 82 -3.73 -1.93 8.83
CA LEU A 82 -3.16 -0.73 8.25
C LEU A 82 -1.62 -0.76 8.19
N ASP A 83 -0.97 -1.27 9.23
CA ASP A 83 0.50 -1.27 9.36
C ASP A 83 1.18 -2.35 8.51
N ASN A 84 0.43 -3.31 7.97
CA ASN A 84 0.98 -4.41 7.15
C ASN A 84 0.38 -4.47 5.74
N LEU A 85 -0.19 -3.36 5.24
CA LEU A 85 -0.73 -3.27 3.89
C LEU A 85 0.30 -3.65 2.82
N GLY A 86 1.54 -3.18 2.92
CA GLY A 86 2.61 -3.50 1.98
C GLY A 86 2.90 -5.00 1.92
N ALA A 87 3.09 -5.65 3.08
CA ALA A 87 3.35 -7.09 3.15
C ALA A 87 2.22 -7.91 2.50
N VAL A 88 0.97 -7.57 2.83
CA VAL A 88 -0.19 -8.29 2.27
C VAL A 88 -0.41 -7.97 0.80
N ALA A 89 -0.10 -6.74 0.35
CA ALA A 89 -0.17 -6.36 -1.06
C ALA A 89 0.82 -7.15 -1.92
N ILE A 90 2.09 -7.23 -1.51
CA ILE A 90 3.11 -8.05 -2.20
C ILE A 90 2.71 -9.52 -2.20
N ARG A 91 2.26 -10.06 -1.06
CA ARG A 91 1.83 -11.46 -0.97
C ARG A 91 0.65 -11.76 -1.90
N ALA A 92 -0.36 -10.90 -1.94
CA ALA A 92 -1.50 -11.04 -2.83
C ALA A 92 -1.07 -10.92 -4.31
N PHE A 93 -0.17 -9.98 -4.61
CA PHE A 93 0.39 -9.82 -5.95
C PHE A 93 1.06 -11.12 -6.43
N LEU A 94 2.00 -11.64 -5.64
CA LEU A 94 2.72 -12.88 -5.96
C LEU A 94 1.78 -14.10 -6.04
N SER A 95 0.75 -14.16 -5.19
CA SER A 95 -0.29 -15.18 -5.26
C SER A 95 -1.09 -15.11 -6.56
N GLY A 96 -1.44 -13.90 -7.01
CA GLY A 96 -2.07 -13.67 -8.31
C GLY A 96 -1.20 -14.14 -9.48
N LEU A 97 0.09 -13.84 -9.46
CA LEU A 97 1.03 -14.33 -10.48
C LEU A 97 1.15 -15.86 -10.45
N ALA A 98 1.24 -16.46 -9.26
CA ALA A 98 1.32 -17.89 -9.08
C ALA A 98 0.08 -18.62 -9.62
N SER A 99 -1.12 -18.03 -9.49
CA SER A 99 -2.36 -18.58 -10.07
C SER A 99 -2.32 -18.67 -11.60
N GLN A 100 -1.43 -17.94 -12.25
CA GLN A 100 -1.19 -17.95 -13.69
C GLN A 100 0.04 -18.78 -14.09
N GLY A 101 0.67 -19.49 -13.15
CA GLY A 101 1.83 -20.35 -13.37
C GLY A 101 3.19 -19.70 -13.10
N ALA A 102 3.24 -18.43 -12.67
CA ALA A 102 4.48 -17.78 -12.23
C ALA A 102 4.71 -18.02 -10.73
N ASP A 103 4.98 -19.27 -10.34
CA ASP A 103 5.00 -19.77 -8.97
C ASP A 103 6.40 -20.16 -8.45
N ALA A 104 7.44 -20.06 -9.27
CA ALA A 104 8.83 -20.37 -8.90
C ALA A 104 9.76 -19.15 -9.02
N PRO A 105 10.91 -19.12 -8.30
CA PRO A 105 11.84 -17.99 -8.33
C PRO A 105 12.45 -17.67 -9.72
N ASN A 106 12.57 -18.68 -10.61
CA ASN A 106 13.03 -18.48 -11.99
C ASN A 106 11.88 -18.28 -13.00
N HIS A 107 10.64 -18.11 -12.54
CA HIS A 107 9.50 -17.76 -13.36
C HIS A 107 9.35 -16.23 -13.41
N VAL A 108 9.21 -15.68 -14.61
CA VAL A 108 8.97 -14.27 -14.86
C VAL A 108 7.60 -14.12 -15.52
N ALA A 109 6.66 -13.51 -14.80
CA ALA A 109 5.40 -13.07 -15.37
C ALA A 109 5.65 -11.83 -16.22
N ILE A 110 5.38 -11.89 -17.51
CA ILE A 110 5.68 -10.82 -18.47
C ILE A 110 4.41 -10.33 -19.16
N PHE A 111 4.35 -9.04 -19.42
CA PHE A 111 3.41 -8.42 -20.34
C PHE A 111 4.17 -8.00 -21.60
N GLU A 112 4.04 -8.79 -22.66
CA GLU A 112 4.65 -8.52 -23.97
C GLU A 112 3.83 -7.49 -24.79
N GLN A 113 2.64 -7.16 -24.31
CA GLN A 113 1.80 -6.07 -24.76
C GLN A 113 1.60 -5.10 -23.58
N LEU A 114 1.12 -3.88 -23.87
CA LEU A 114 0.72 -2.96 -22.80
C LEU A 114 -0.37 -3.60 -21.93
N MET A 115 -0.25 -3.42 -20.62
CA MET A 115 -1.26 -3.92 -19.68
C MET A 115 -2.58 -3.22 -19.94
N ASP A 116 -3.66 -3.97 -20.01
CA ASP A 116 -5.02 -3.48 -20.17
C ASP A 116 -5.83 -3.59 -18.86
N SER A 117 -7.07 -3.12 -18.90
CA SER A 117 -7.95 -3.09 -17.74
C SER A 117 -8.44 -4.47 -17.26
N GLN A 118 -8.18 -5.57 -18.00
CA GLN A 118 -8.52 -6.93 -17.56
C GLN A 118 -7.60 -7.41 -16.43
N SER A 119 -6.39 -6.85 -16.35
CA SER A 119 -5.46 -7.11 -15.26
C SER A 119 -5.77 -6.21 -14.08
N VAL A 120 -6.28 -6.80 -13.00
CA VAL A 120 -6.61 -6.11 -11.75
C VAL A 120 -5.33 -5.98 -10.92
N VAL A 121 -4.58 -4.90 -11.21
CA VAL A 121 -3.30 -4.53 -10.60
C VAL A 121 -3.41 -3.11 -10.07
N LEU A 122 -2.92 -2.86 -8.83
CA LEU A 122 -2.96 -1.54 -8.20
C LEU A 122 -2.27 -0.50 -9.09
N THR A 123 -3.03 0.51 -9.48
CA THR A 123 -2.61 1.72 -10.23
C THR A 123 -1.59 1.49 -11.36
N ALA A 124 -1.70 0.37 -12.07
CA ALA A 124 -0.85 0.06 -13.22
C ALA A 124 -0.97 1.12 -14.33
N ASN A 125 -0.01 1.16 -15.26
CA ASN A 125 -0.04 2.03 -16.43
C ASN A 125 -0.16 1.22 -17.73
N THR A 126 -0.47 1.91 -18.81
CA THR A 126 -0.57 1.38 -20.18
C THR A 126 0.55 1.92 -21.08
N SER A 127 1.68 2.33 -20.52
CA SER A 127 2.71 3.09 -21.25
C SER A 127 4.06 2.38 -21.33
N THR A 128 4.23 1.27 -20.57
CA THR A 128 5.46 0.48 -20.52
C THR A 128 5.12 -1.00 -20.48
N LEU A 129 6.05 -1.85 -20.90
CA LEU A 129 5.97 -3.30 -20.66
C LEU A 129 6.33 -3.61 -19.22
N TYR A 130 5.76 -4.69 -18.67
CA TYR A 130 6.03 -5.14 -17.31
C TYR A 130 6.61 -6.55 -17.29
N ALA A 131 7.54 -6.78 -16.35
CA ALA A 131 7.94 -8.11 -15.93
C ALA A 131 8.02 -8.14 -14.40
N PHE A 132 7.46 -9.21 -13.82
CA PHE A 132 7.42 -9.44 -12.39
C PHE A 132 7.98 -10.82 -12.05
N SER A 133 8.70 -10.91 -10.96
CA SER A 133 9.20 -12.16 -10.43
C SER A 133 9.41 -12.06 -8.93
N ARG A 134 9.93 -13.11 -8.35
CA ARG A 134 10.33 -13.14 -6.93
C ARG A 134 11.66 -13.83 -6.76
N THR A 135 12.36 -13.56 -5.66
CA THR A 135 13.41 -14.43 -5.16
C THR A 135 12.87 -15.31 -4.00
N ASP A 136 13.58 -16.37 -3.70
CA ASP A 136 13.34 -17.20 -2.51
C ASP A 136 14.72 -17.61 -1.94
N LEU A 137 15.29 -16.72 -1.13
CA LEU A 137 16.65 -16.89 -0.60
C LEU A 137 16.77 -18.02 0.43
N ALA A 138 15.66 -18.42 1.06
CA ALA A 138 15.65 -19.59 1.94
C ALA A 138 15.85 -20.89 1.15
N LYS A 139 15.30 -20.95 -0.07
CA LYS A 139 15.39 -22.12 -0.95
C LYS A 139 16.68 -22.13 -1.76
N ASP A 140 16.98 -21.01 -2.41
CA ASP A 140 18.00 -20.91 -3.47
C ASP A 140 19.35 -20.39 -2.94
N GLY A 141 19.38 -19.79 -1.74
CA GLY A 141 20.53 -19.05 -1.23
C GLY A 141 20.75 -17.75 -2.03
N PRO A 142 22.00 -17.27 -2.12
CA PRO A 142 22.35 -16.13 -2.94
C PRO A 142 21.84 -16.29 -4.37
N THR A 143 21.09 -15.29 -4.86
CA THR A 143 20.38 -15.37 -6.15
C THR A 143 20.85 -14.26 -7.06
N VAL A 144 21.16 -14.63 -8.31
CA VAL A 144 21.56 -13.68 -9.37
C VAL A 144 20.34 -13.27 -10.17
N ILE A 145 20.22 -11.96 -10.42
CA ILE A 145 19.28 -11.36 -11.37
C ILE A 145 20.11 -10.67 -12.45
N GLU A 146 20.03 -11.15 -13.70
CA GLU A 146 20.57 -10.44 -14.84
C GLU A 146 19.49 -9.56 -15.47
N VAL A 147 19.80 -8.31 -15.75
CA VAL A 147 18.91 -7.34 -16.41
C VAL A 147 19.53 -6.86 -17.70
N PRO A 148 18.80 -6.87 -18.83
CA PRO A 148 19.30 -6.33 -20.08
C PRO A 148 19.36 -4.80 -20.06
N PRO A 149 20.05 -4.17 -21.03
CA PRO A 149 20.08 -2.71 -21.17
C PRO A 149 18.70 -2.09 -21.33
N GLY A 150 18.52 -0.85 -20.84
CA GLY A 150 17.31 -0.07 -21.01
C GLY A 150 16.14 -0.44 -20.09
N MET A 151 16.36 -1.34 -19.14
CA MET A 151 15.35 -1.65 -18.11
C MET A 151 15.26 -0.55 -17.07
N LEU A 152 14.09 -0.42 -16.47
CA LEU A 152 13.83 0.37 -15.27
C LEU A 152 13.11 -0.51 -14.25
N GLY A 153 13.65 -0.66 -13.06
CA GLY A 153 13.01 -1.50 -12.06
C GLY A 153 13.65 -1.43 -10.69
N PHE A 154 13.14 -2.24 -9.80
CA PHE A 154 13.58 -2.31 -8.41
C PHE A 154 13.33 -3.70 -7.83
N LEU A 155 13.97 -3.97 -6.72
CA LEU A 155 13.69 -5.07 -5.82
C LEU A 155 13.15 -4.51 -4.51
N ASP A 156 11.99 -4.98 -4.07
CA ASP A 156 11.43 -4.73 -2.75
C ASP A 156 11.44 -6.01 -1.92
N ASP A 157 11.49 -5.88 -0.61
CA ASP A 157 11.36 -7.02 0.28
C ASP A 157 9.88 -7.42 0.50
N ASP A 158 9.61 -8.51 1.23
CA ASP A 158 8.25 -9.04 1.42
C ASP A 158 7.35 -8.14 2.31
N TRP A 159 7.89 -7.04 2.89
CA TRP A 159 7.14 -5.94 3.51
C TRP A 159 7.01 -4.71 2.61
N GLU A 160 7.28 -4.86 1.29
CA GLU A 160 7.28 -3.77 0.31
C GLU A 160 8.24 -2.63 0.70
N ARG A 161 9.37 -2.96 1.32
CA ARG A 161 10.42 -1.99 1.62
C ARG A 161 11.47 -2.04 0.52
N PHE A 162 11.87 -0.86 0.07
CA PHE A 162 12.89 -0.71 -0.98
C PHE A 162 14.22 -1.37 -0.60
N VAL A 163 14.74 -2.21 -1.48
CA VAL A 163 16.05 -2.86 -1.36
C VAL A 163 17.05 -2.24 -2.32
N GLY A 164 16.66 -2.02 -3.57
CA GLY A 164 17.54 -1.37 -4.54
C GLY A 164 16.95 -1.28 -5.94
N ASP A 165 17.37 -0.26 -6.68
CA ASP A 165 17.02 -0.06 -8.07
C ASP A 165 17.86 -0.93 -9.02
N LEU A 166 17.23 -1.34 -10.14
CA LEU A 166 17.85 -2.05 -11.25
C LEU A 166 17.61 -1.27 -12.54
N GLY A 167 18.61 -1.26 -13.43
CA GLY A 167 18.49 -0.58 -14.71
C GLY A 167 18.77 0.92 -14.64
N VAL A 168 17.99 1.74 -15.32
CA VAL A 168 18.25 3.19 -15.55
C VAL A 168 18.53 3.96 -14.26
N THR A 169 17.76 3.70 -13.20
CA THR A 169 17.94 4.33 -11.87
C THR A 169 18.89 3.55 -10.97
N GLY A 170 19.21 2.31 -11.35
CA GLY A 170 20.14 1.44 -10.63
C GLY A 170 21.62 1.77 -10.86
N PRO A 171 22.50 1.01 -10.21
CA PRO A 171 23.96 1.21 -10.30
C PRO A 171 24.52 0.91 -11.71
N ASP A 172 23.85 0.09 -12.52
CA ASP A 172 24.23 -0.20 -13.91
C ASP A 172 23.90 0.96 -14.88
N LYS A 173 23.16 1.98 -14.42
CA LYS A 173 22.80 3.17 -15.22
C LYS A 173 22.16 2.83 -16.57
N GLY A 174 21.33 1.79 -16.60
CA GLY A 174 20.64 1.33 -17.80
C GLY A 174 21.52 0.60 -18.82
N LYS A 175 22.76 0.27 -18.50
CA LYS A 175 23.65 -0.49 -19.37
C LYS A 175 23.38 -2.00 -19.33
N GLY A 176 22.55 -2.43 -18.41
CA GLY A 176 22.37 -3.82 -18.04
C GLY A 176 23.43 -4.30 -17.06
N GLY A 177 23.15 -5.34 -16.31
CA GLY A 177 24.06 -5.83 -15.30
C GLY A 177 23.60 -7.08 -14.59
N LYS A 178 24.48 -7.57 -13.71
CA LYS A 178 24.22 -8.71 -12.83
C LYS A 178 24.10 -8.22 -11.40
N TYR A 179 22.98 -8.53 -10.79
CA TYR A 179 22.67 -8.20 -9.40
C TYR A 179 22.73 -9.47 -8.57
N LEU A 180 23.35 -9.40 -7.41
CA LEU A 180 23.42 -10.51 -6.47
C LEU A 180 22.60 -10.17 -5.22
N VAL A 181 21.49 -10.89 -5.05
CA VAL A 181 20.61 -10.79 -3.90
C VAL A 181 21.12 -11.76 -2.84
N LEU A 182 21.50 -11.23 -1.67
CA LEU A 182 22.10 -11.99 -0.57
C LEU A 182 21.10 -12.18 0.57
N PRO A 183 20.97 -13.40 1.14
CA PRO A 183 20.28 -13.57 2.42
C PRO A 183 20.85 -12.64 3.48
N ALA A 184 20.02 -12.15 4.41
CA ALA A 184 20.47 -11.24 5.48
C ALA A 184 21.62 -11.81 6.32
N SER A 185 21.61 -13.13 6.56
CA SER A 185 22.61 -13.87 7.33
C SER A 185 23.79 -14.38 6.48
N TYR A 186 23.92 -13.99 5.20
CA TYR A 186 24.98 -14.49 4.34
C TYR A 186 26.36 -13.98 4.76
N ASP A 187 27.26 -14.87 5.11
CA ASP A 187 28.65 -14.64 5.53
C ASP A 187 29.69 -15.24 4.58
N GLY A 188 29.23 -15.81 3.45
CA GLY A 188 30.10 -16.42 2.44
C GLY A 188 30.85 -15.41 1.58
N GLN A 189 31.74 -15.94 0.73
CA GLN A 189 32.51 -15.14 -0.22
C GLN A 189 31.59 -14.50 -1.26
N ILE A 190 31.77 -13.20 -1.49
CA ILE A 190 31.06 -12.45 -2.54
C ILE A 190 31.95 -12.36 -3.77
N PRO A 191 31.57 -12.96 -4.91
CA PRO A 191 32.36 -12.86 -6.13
C PRO A 191 32.29 -11.45 -6.72
N GLU A 192 33.33 -11.08 -7.49
CA GLU A 192 33.36 -9.81 -8.21
C GLU A 192 32.38 -9.79 -9.40
N GLY A 193 32.01 -8.58 -9.86
CA GLY A 193 31.20 -8.38 -11.07
C GLY A 193 29.69 -8.33 -10.83
N TYR A 194 29.26 -8.25 -9.57
CA TYR A 194 27.85 -8.12 -9.21
C TYR A 194 27.56 -6.81 -8.47
N PHE A 195 26.39 -6.22 -8.73
CA PHE A 195 25.79 -5.23 -7.87
C PHE A 195 25.05 -5.92 -6.72
N LEU A 196 25.30 -5.52 -5.48
CA LEU A 196 24.78 -6.23 -4.32
C LEU A 196 23.42 -5.66 -3.88
N LEU A 197 22.48 -6.56 -3.59
CA LEU A 197 21.20 -6.28 -2.99
C LEU A 197 21.07 -7.12 -1.70
N LYS A 198 20.73 -6.45 -0.58
CA LYS A 198 20.67 -7.09 0.75
C LYS A 198 19.30 -6.84 1.41
N PRO A 199 18.28 -7.60 1.03
CA PRO A 199 16.98 -7.55 1.69
C PRO A 199 17.05 -8.12 3.11
N ARG A 200 16.05 -7.78 3.93
CA ARG A 200 15.85 -8.37 5.26
C ARG A 200 15.00 -9.64 5.23
N THR A 201 14.40 -9.95 4.07
CA THR A 201 13.47 -11.05 3.85
C THR A 201 14.05 -12.11 2.92
N ASN A 202 13.53 -13.33 3.00
CA ASN A 202 13.88 -14.41 2.09
C ASN A 202 13.20 -14.25 0.74
N LYS A 203 11.91 -13.89 0.75
CA LYS A 203 11.15 -13.60 -0.46
C LYS A 203 11.22 -12.12 -0.76
N ASN A 204 11.42 -11.79 -2.04
CA ASN A 204 11.54 -10.42 -2.47
C ASN A 204 10.84 -10.24 -3.80
N PHE A 205 10.23 -9.10 -4.00
CA PHE A 205 9.46 -8.77 -5.19
C PHE A 205 10.32 -8.03 -6.21
N LEU A 206 10.53 -8.64 -7.37
CA LEU A 206 11.20 -8.02 -8.50
C LEU A 206 10.17 -7.41 -9.44
N PHE A 207 10.32 -6.12 -9.69
CA PHE A 207 9.50 -5.34 -10.60
C PHE A 207 10.38 -4.70 -11.67
N LEU A 208 10.14 -5.04 -12.95
CA LEU A 208 10.86 -4.47 -14.08
C LEU A 208 9.91 -3.88 -15.11
N ARG A 209 10.32 -2.77 -15.72
CA ARG A 209 9.64 -2.11 -16.84
C ARG A 209 10.55 -2.11 -18.07
N GLY A 210 10.00 -2.51 -19.21
CA GLY A 210 10.65 -2.43 -20.51
C GLY A 210 10.19 -1.20 -21.28
N GLY A 211 11.11 -0.48 -21.87
CA GLY A 211 10.81 0.64 -22.78
C GLY A 211 10.24 0.15 -24.11
N ILE A 212 9.42 1.00 -24.74
CA ILE A 212 8.77 0.72 -26.04
C ILE A 212 9.23 1.67 -27.16
N ALA A 213 10.32 2.40 -26.95
CA ALA A 213 10.82 3.38 -27.94
C ALA A 213 11.10 2.76 -29.31
N ASN A 214 11.52 1.48 -29.35
CA ASN A 214 11.76 0.71 -30.57
C ASN A 214 10.60 -0.24 -30.92
N GLY A 215 9.41 -0.01 -30.35
CA GLY A 215 8.22 -0.85 -30.51
C GLY A 215 8.06 -1.93 -29.44
N LEU A 216 6.84 -2.44 -29.32
CA LEU A 216 6.47 -3.44 -28.30
C LEU A 216 7.24 -4.76 -28.48
N GLU A 217 7.34 -5.25 -29.70
CA GLU A 217 8.03 -6.52 -30.01
C GLU A 217 9.52 -6.46 -29.62
N ALA A 218 10.20 -5.36 -29.97
CA ALA A 218 11.61 -5.17 -29.62
C ALA A 218 11.81 -5.07 -28.10
N GLY A 219 10.91 -4.36 -27.40
CA GLY A 219 10.90 -4.28 -25.95
C GLY A 219 10.69 -5.65 -25.28
N ALA A 220 9.68 -6.39 -25.71
CA ALA A 220 9.38 -7.73 -25.21
C ALA A 220 10.55 -8.71 -25.47
N LYS A 221 11.12 -8.68 -26.66
CA LYS A 221 12.30 -9.50 -27.01
C LYS A 221 13.51 -9.16 -26.14
N ASN A 222 13.78 -7.88 -25.88
CA ASN A 222 14.87 -7.46 -24.98
C ASN A 222 14.67 -8.06 -23.58
N MET A 223 13.46 -8.03 -23.05
CA MET A 223 13.13 -8.61 -21.75
C MET A 223 13.29 -10.13 -21.73
N THR A 224 12.67 -10.84 -22.66
CA THR A 224 12.65 -12.31 -22.69
C THR A 224 14.01 -12.93 -23.02
N SER A 225 14.89 -12.23 -23.73
CA SER A 225 16.25 -12.70 -24.02
C SER A 225 17.27 -12.32 -22.96
N GLY A 226 17.03 -11.26 -22.18
CA GLY A 226 18.04 -10.68 -21.31
C GLY A 226 17.80 -10.84 -19.81
N ILE A 227 16.55 -11.04 -19.36
CA ILE A 227 16.26 -11.28 -17.95
C ILE A 227 16.58 -12.73 -17.60
N LYS A 228 17.45 -12.94 -16.58
CA LYS A 228 17.75 -14.26 -16.05
C LYS A 228 17.73 -14.21 -14.53
N ILE A 229 17.18 -15.27 -13.91
CA ILE A 229 17.12 -15.41 -12.46
C ILE A 229 17.56 -16.83 -12.12
N TYR A 230 18.60 -16.96 -11.30
CA TYR A 230 19.17 -18.25 -10.94
C TYR A 230 19.96 -18.19 -9.62
N PRO A 231 20.08 -19.31 -8.87
CA PRO A 231 20.95 -19.38 -7.70
C PRO A 231 22.42 -19.16 -8.08
N LEU A 232 23.18 -18.43 -7.27
CA LEU A 232 24.62 -18.16 -7.51
C LEU A 232 25.42 -19.45 -7.70
N LYS A 233 25.10 -20.51 -6.97
CA LYS A 233 25.74 -21.83 -7.09
C LYS A 233 25.65 -22.43 -8.49
N ASP A 234 24.63 -22.04 -9.25
CA ASP A 234 24.37 -22.55 -10.60
C ASP A 234 24.88 -21.59 -11.70
N ALA A 235 25.65 -20.54 -11.34
CA ALA A 235 26.08 -19.49 -12.27
C ALA A 235 26.92 -19.99 -13.46
N ALA A 236 27.61 -21.14 -13.33
CA ALA A 236 28.38 -21.74 -14.44
C ALA A 236 27.46 -22.37 -15.51
N SER A 237 26.27 -22.84 -15.17
CA SER A 237 25.27 -23.43 -16.07
C SER A 237 23.86 -23.23 -15.52
N PRO A 238 23.33 -21.98 -15.56
CA PRO A 238 22.05 -21.68 -14.98
C PRO A 238 20.90 -22.34 -15.75
N ALA A 239 19.90 -22.80 -15.01
CA ALA A 239 18.65 -23.23 -15.61
C ALA A 239 17.98 -22.07 -16.38
N PRO A 240 17.30 -22.32 -17.50
CA PRO A 240 16.61 -21.30 -18.25
C PRO A 240 15.54 -20.58 -17.41
N THR A 241 15.43 -19.27 -17.56
CA THR A 241 14.31 -18.51 -17.00
C THR A 241 13.04 -18.82 -17.80
N THR A 242 11.95 -19.10 -17.10
CA THR A 242 10.66 -19.40 -17.72
C THR A 242 9.81 -18.13 -17.75
N PHE A 243 9.38 -17.73 -18.95
CA PHE A 243 8.51 -16.56 -19.13
C PHE A 243 7.06 -16.98 -19.29
N ILE A 244 6.18 -16.39 -18.46
CA ILE A 244 4.75 -16.60 -18.50
C ILE A 244 4.09 -15.31 -19.00
N ASN A 245 3.63 -15.31 -20.26
CA ASN A 245 2.99 -14.15 -20.86
C ASN A 245 1.57 -13.97 -20.31
N LEU A 246 1.32 -12.83 -19.67
CA LEU A 246 0.04 -12.44 -19.07
C LEU A 246 -0.71 -11.38 -19.88
N SER A 247 -0.23 -11.01 -21.06
CA SER A 247 -0.89 -10.00 -21.92
C SER A 247 -2.31 -10.42 -22.27
N GLY A 248 -3.28 -9.57 -21.99
CA GLY A 248 -4.69 -9.82 -22.27
C GLY A 248 -5.34 -10.92 -21.43
N LYS A 249 -4.68 -11.37 -20.36
CA LYS A 249 -5.26 -12.33 -19.41
C LYS A 249 -5.92 -11.61 -18.25
N SER A 250 -7.02 -12.18 -17.76
CA SER A 250 -7.61 -11.77 -16.49
C SER A 250 -6.68 -12.17 -15.35
N LEU A 251 -6.25 -11.21 -14.57
CA LEU A 251 -5.35 -11.38 -13.43
C LEU A 251 -5.90 -10.58 -12.25
N ASN A 252 -5.91 -11.18 -11.07
CA ASN A 252 -6.20 -10.48 -9.81
C ASN A 252 -5.00 -10.56 -8.87
N THR A 253 -4.43 -9.41 -8.54
CA THR A 253 -3.30 -9.27 -7.62
C THR A 253 -3.67 -8.51 -6.34
N LEU A 254 -4.95 -8.25 -6.11
CA LEU A 254 -5.40 -7.45 -4.98
C LEU A 254 -5.61 -8.29 -3.73
N PHE A 255 -5.33 -7.70 -2.59
CA PHE A 255 -5.61 -8.31 -1.29
C PHE A 255 -7.09 -8.16 -0.90
N PRO A 256 -7.64 -9.16 -0.17
CA PRO A 256 -9.00 -9.13 0.32
C PRO A 256 -9.17 -8.19 1.53
N ASN A 257 -10.40 -7.71 1.74
CA ASN A 257 -10.80 -6.92 2.91
C ASN A 257 -11.62 -7.78 3.91
N THR A 258 -11.25 -9.05 4.05
CA THR A 258 -11.91 -10.07 4.87
C THR A 258 -10.92 -10.70 5.84
N LEU A 259 -11.32 -11.74 6.56
CA LEU A 259 -10.42 -12.55 7.38
C LEU A 259 -9.18 -13.04 6.60
N ASP A 260 -9.34 -13.31 5.30
CA ASP A 260 -8.24 -13.79 4.44
C ASP A 260 -7.05 -12.81 4.37
N TYR A 261 -7.26 -11.53 4.68
CA TYR A 261 -6.16 -10.58 4.83
C TYR A 261 -5.12 -11.05 5.86
N TYR A 262 -5.59 -11.56 7.00
CA TYR A 262 -4.72 -12.06 8.06
C TYR A 262 -4.11 -13.43 7.72
N GLU A 263 -4.77 -14.23 6.86
CA GLU A 263 -4.19 -15.44 6.29
C GLU A 263 -2.99 -15.11 5.39
N PHE A 264 -3.11 -14.07 4.53
CA PHE A 264 -1.99 -13.58 3.74
C PHE A 264 -0.84 -13.07 4.63
N LEU A 265 -1.16 -12.27 5.66
CA LEU A 265 -0.15 -11.78 6.61
C LEU A 265 0.52 -12.93 7.36
N ASN A 266 -0.26 -13.92 7.80
CA ASN A 266 0.29 -15.12 8.42
C ASN A 266 1.27 -15.83 7.49
N ALA A 267 0.93 -15.99 6.21
CA ALA A 267 1.82 -16.63 5.25
C ALA A 267 3.16 -15.88 5.09
N VAL A 268 3.15 -14.54 5.09
CA VAL A 268 4.37 -13.72 5.09
C VAL A 268 5.19 -14.01 6.37
N VAL A 269 4.56 -13.95 7.55
CA VAL A 269 5.24 -14.18 8.83
C VAL A 269 5.84 -15.59 8.91
N GLN A 270 5.16 -16.60 8.35
CA GLN A 270 5.68 -17.97 8.35
C GLN A 270 6.84 -18.17 7.38
N ASP A 271 6.90 -17.43 6.28
CA ASP A 271 7.96 -17.56 5.27
C ASP A 271 9.25 -16.84 5.66
N GLU A 272 9.16 -15.76 6.45
CA GLU A 272 10.26 -14.81 6.63
C GLU A 272 11.03 -15.00 7.98
N PRO A 273 12.30 -14.57 8.05
CA PRO A 273 13.07 -14.63 9.30
C PRO A 273 12.44 -13.76 10.40
N LEU A 274 12.66 -14.13 11.68
CA LEU A 274 12.15 -13.36 12.82
C LEU A 274 12.63 -11.91 12.82
N ASP A 275 13.87 -11.67 12.41
CA ASP A 275 14.51 -10.35 12.39
C ASP A 275 14.20 -9.53 11.13
N ALA A 276 13.36 -10.05 10.22
CA ALA A 276 12.83 -9.28 9.09
C ALA A 276 12.07 -8.04 9.55
N ILE A 277 11.39 -8.13 10.69
CA ILE A 277 10.67 -7.02 11.35
C ILE A 277 11.11 -6.91 12.83
N ASP A 278 10.91 -5.72 13.41
CA ASP A 278 11.31 -5.46 14.79
C ASP A 278 10.39 -6.16 15.83
N PRO A 279 10.84 -6.30 17.10
CA PRO A 279 10.04 -6.96 18.13
C PRO A 279 8.68 -6.29 18.41
N SER A 280 8.57 -4.97 18.26
CA SER A 280 7.30 -4.24 18.50
C SER A 280 6.29 -4.58 17.42
N GLN A 281 6.71 -4.60 16.15
CA GLN A 281 5.86 -5.01 15.03
C GLN A 281 5.44 -6.49 15.16
N ARG A 282 6.35 -7.39 15.53
CA ARG A 282 5.99 -8.79 15.83
C ARG A 282 4.98 -8.89 16.97
N GLY A 283 5.18 -8.10 18.03
CA GLY A 283 4.26 -8.04 19.16
C GLY A 283 2.86 -7.58 18.74
N ALA A 284 2.76 -6.55 17.90
CA ALA A 284 1.49 -6.10 17.35
C ALA A 284 0.79 -7.22 16.54
N ILE A 285 1.50 -7.86 15.62
CA ILE A 285 1.00 -8.97 14.80
C ILE A 285 0.58 -10.17 15.69
N ALA A 286 1.34 -10.48 16.75
CA ALA A 286 1.00 -11.56 17.68
C ALA A 286 -0.30 -11.33 18.43
N THR A 287 -0.75 -10.08 18.62
CA THR A 287 -2.03 -9.78 19.29
C THR A 287 -3.25 -10.28 18.52
N VAL A 288 -3.14 -10.50 17.23
CA VAL A 288 -4.19 -11.06 16.39
C VAL A 288 -4.05 -12.59 16.20
N GLY A 289 -3.11 -13.22 16.92
CA GLY A 289 -2.90 -14.67 16.90
C GLY A 289 -1.91 -15.16 15.83
N ILE A 290 -1.23 -14.27 15.13
CA ILE A 290 -0.21 -14.61 14.12
C ILE A 290 1.16 -14.62 14.78
N VAL A 291 1.78 -15.79 14.88
CA VAL A 291 3.09 -16.00 15.53
C VAL A 291 3.90 -16.94 14.64
N LYS A 292 5.19 -16.61 14.41
CA LYS A 292 6.12 -17.47 13.66
C LYS A 292 6.16 -18.88 14.24
N ASP A 293 6.15 -19.87 13.35
CA ASP A 293 6.18 -21.31 13.65
C ASP A 293 4.97 -21.83 14.47
N LYS A 294 3.87 -21.06 14.48
CA LYS A 294 2.60 -21.48 15.08
C LYS A 294 1.46 -21.42 14.07
N PRO A 295 0.50 -22.36 14.12
CA PRO A 295 -0.69 -22.29 13.30
C PRO A 295 -1.51 -21.02 13.61
N PHE A 296 -1.98 -20.34 12.57
CA PHE A 296 -2.99 -19.30 12.71
C PHE A 296 -4.38 -19.95 12.75
N ALA A 297 -4.93 -20.09 13.95
CA ALA A 297 -6.19 -20.78 14.19
C ALA A 297 -7.08 -19.95 15.15
N PRO A 298 -7.59 -18.79 14.70
CA PRO A 298 -8.47 -17.96 15.52
C PRO A 298 -9.77 -18.70 15.84
N ASP A 299 -10.25 -18.59 17.08
CA ASP A 299 -11.57 -19.07 17.49
C ASP A 299 -12.70 -18.25 16.83
N ASP A 300 -13.96 -18.66 16.98
CA ASP A 300 -15.10 -18.00 16.33
C ASP A 300 -15.27 -16.54 16.77
N ARG A 301 -14.94 -16.22 18.03
CA ARG A 301 -14.94 -14.84 18.51
C ARG A 301 -13.88 -14.01 17.78
N MET A 302 -12.66 -14.51 17.69
CA MET A 302 -11.56 -13.79 17.05
C MET A 302 -11.78 -13.70 15.54
N LYS A 303 -12.27 -14.74 14.86
CA LYS A 303 -12.66 -14.67 13.43
C LYS A 303 -13.64 -13.55 13.15
N LYS A 304 -14.68 -13.41 13.99
CA LYS A 304 -15.64 -12.31 13.86
C LYS A 304 -14.96 -10.95 14.02
N LEU A 305 -14.17 -10.76 15.08
CA LEU A 305 -13.47 -9.50 15.36
C LEU A 305 -12.46 -9.13 14.25
N LEU A 306 -11.71 -10.10 13.73
CA LEU A 306 -10.77 -9.87 12.63
C LEU A 306 -11.48 -9.54 11.31
N THR A 307 -12.64 -10.17 11.03
CA THR A 307 -13.46 -9.81 9.87
C THR A 307 -13.96 -8.36 9.97
N GLU A 308 -14.45 -7.95 11.14
CA GLU A 308 -14.84 -6.57 11.41
C GLU A 308 -13.65 -5.60 11.31
N SER A 309 -12.49 -6.00 11.82
CA SER A 309 -11.24 -5.23 11.77
C SER A 309 -10.74 -5.01 10.36
N ALA A 310 -10.77 -6.02 9.49
CA ALA A 310 -10.41 -5.91 8.09
C ALA A 310 -11.33 -4.94 7.34
N ALA A 311 -12.65 -5.02 7.58
CA ALA A 311 -13.62 -4.11 6.99
C ALA A 311 -13.41 -2.65 7.45
N LEU A 312 -13.15 -2.44 8.76
CA LEU A 312 -12.85 -1.12 9.34
C LEU A 312 -11.49 -0.59 8.84
N GLY A 313 -10.47 -1.46 8.78
CA GLY A 313 -9.15 -1.11 8.23
C GLY A 313 -9.24 -0.65 6.78
N ALA A 314 -9.95 -1.40 5.94
CA ALA A 314 -10.19 -1.03 4.55
C ALA A 314 -10.98 0.28 4.40
N ALA A 315 -12.00 0.49 5.23
CA ALA A 315 -12.76 1.75 5.25
C ALA A 315 -11.87 2.92 5.69
N THR A 316 -11.02 2.71 6.68
CA THR A 316 -10.06 3.72 7.16
C THR A 316 -9.00 4.05 6.11
N ALA A 317 -8.42 3.05 5.44
CA ALA A 317 -7.49 3.27 4.33
C ALA A 317 -8.13 4.07 3.18
N ARG A 318 -9.44 3.87 2.92
CA ARG A 318 -10.18 4.70 1.96
C ARG A 318 -10.32 6.14 2.45
N ALA A 319 -10.65 6.37 3.73
CA ALA A 319 -10.72 7.73 4.28
C ALA A 319 -9.35 8.44 4.17
N ILE A 320 -8.26 7.74 4.52
CA ILE A 320 -6.89 8.23 4.37
C ILE A 320 -6.57 8.57 2.91
N THR A 321 -7.07 7.78 1.95
CA THR A 321 -6.83 8.00 0.51
C THR A 321 -7.65 9.16 -0.06
N PHE A 322 -8.96 9.18 0.23
CA PHE A 322 -9.89 10.10 -0.45
C PHE A 322 -10.00 11.47 0.22
N ASP A 323 -9.64 11.58 1.51
CA ASP A 323 -9.58 12.83 2.29
C ASP A 323 -8.39 12.82 3.26
N PRO A 324 -7.15 12.84 2.71
CA PRO A 324 -5.94 12.67 3.52
C PRO A 324 -5.71 13.86 4.45
N ARG A 325 -5.30 13.55 5.70
CA ARG A 325 -4.85 14.51 6.72
C ARG A 325 -3.35 14.45 6.93
N ILE A 326 -2.59 14.21 5.85
CA ILE A 326 -1.16 13.94 5.86
C ILE A 326 -0.43 15.20 5.40
N ASP A 327 0.52 15.67 6.18
CA ASP A 327 1.37 16.79 5.80
C ASP A 327 2.21 16.44 4.56
N GLY A 328 2.23 17.36 3.59
CA GLY A 328 2.98 17.20 2.34
C GLY A 328 2.35 16.25 1.32
N VAL A 329 1.09 15.81 1.51
CA VAL A 329 0.36 15.01 0.52
C VAL A 329 -0.23 15.87 -0.59
N TYR A 330 -0.78 17.04 -0.29
CA TYR A 330 -1.32 17.94 -1.31
C TYR A 330 -0.20 18.63 -2.07
N LEU A 331 -0.27 18.56 -3.41
CA LEU A 331 0.76 19.14 -4.30
C LEU A 331 0.77 20.67 -4.30
N TYR A 332 -0.37 21.30 -3.97
CA TYR A 332 -0.56 22.75 -3.99
C TYR A 332 -1.17 23.21 -2.65
N PRO A 333 -0.39 23.13 -1.54
CA PRO A 333 -0.89 23.47 -0.21
C PRO A 333 -1.29 24.96 -0.14
N GLY A 334 -2.33 25.25 0.67
CA GLY A 334 -2.87 26.60 0.79
C GLY A 334 -3.76 27.07 -0.37
N THR A 335 -4.08 26.17 -1.30
CA THR A 335 -5.05 26.39 -2.38
C THR A 335 -6.24 25.44 -2.23
N ASP A 336 -7.27 25.61 -3.09
CA ASP A 336 -8.41 24.69 -3.14
C ASP A 336 -8.15 23.43 -3.99
N SER A 337 -6.92 23.24 -4.47
CA SER A 337 -6.56 22.08 -5.31
C SER A 337 -6.71 20.75 -4.58
N VAL A 338 -7.29 19.77 -5.30
CA VAL A 338 -7.47 18.40 -4.81
C VAL A 338 -6.34 17.46 -5.25
N TRP A 339 -5.40 17.95 -6.05
CA TRP A 339 -4.29 17.14 -6.53
C TRP A 339 -3.35 16.71 -5.40
N SER A 340 -3.14 15.42 -5.26
CA SER A 340 -2.31 14.82 -4.21
C SER A 340 -1.19 13.96 -4.77
N ALA A 341 -0.09 13.89 -4.02
CA ALA A 341 1.03 12.99 -4.27
C ALA A 341 0.73 11.60 -3.69
N PHE A 342 1.32 10.57 -4.28
CA PHE A 342 1.35 9.23 -3.71
C PHE A 342 2.41 9.10 -2.61
N PHE A 343 3.50 9.84 -2.74
CA PHE A 343 4.56 9.91 -1.73
C PHE A 343 4.51 11.27 -1.03
N ALA A 344 3.91 11.31 0.15
CA ALA A 344 3.93 12.52 0.97
C ALA A 344 5.37 12.99 1.21
N ASN A 345 5.60 14.28 1.11
CA ASN A 345 6.92 14.89 1.25
C ASN A 345 8.00 14.32 0.29
N ARG A 346 7.60 13.71 -0.84
CA ARG A 346 8.50 13.08 -1.84
C ARG A 346 9.42 12.00 -1.21
N ASN A 347 8.91 11.25 -0.24
CA ASN A 347 9.72 10.34 0.57
C ASN A 347 9.24 8.88 0.44
N ALA A 348 10.04 8.04 -0.22
CA ALA A 348 9.77 6.62 -0.41
C ALA A 348 9.93 5.78 0.88
N THR A 349 10.53 6.32 1.94
CA THR A 349 10.63 5.64 3.23
C THR A 349 9.48 5.95 4.17
N PHE A 350 8.59 6.89 3.79
CA PHE A 350 7.48 7.38 4.62
C PHE A 350 7.92 7.89 6.00
N GLN A 351 9.12 8.44 6.11
CA GLN A 351 9.64 8.99 7.36
C GLN A 351 9.76 10.51 7.25
N LEU A 352 9.39 11.19 8.31
CA LEU A 352 9.60 12.64 8.48
C LEU A 352 10.25 12.86 9.85
N ASP A 353 11.38 13.55 9.89
CA ASP A 353 12.14 13.82 11.12
C ASP A 353 12.42 12.57 11.97
N GLY A 354 12.74 11.46 11.30
CA GLY A 354 13.00 10.16 11.95
C GLY A 354 11.76 9.43 12.45
N THR A 355 10.56 9.95 12.18
CA THR A 355 9.28 9.36 12.58
C THR A 355 8.53 8.77 11.38
N MET A 356 8.04 7.54 11.51
CA MET A 356 7.22 6.89 10.48
C MET A 356 5.87 7.59 10.36
N GLN A 357 5.52 8.05 9.17
CA GLN A 357 4.22 8.61 8.82
C GLN A 357 3.26 7.46 8.45
N LEU A 358 2.60 6.87 9.43
CA LEU A 358 1.77 5.67 9.25
C LEU A 358 0.65 5.87 8.21
N ASP A 359 -0.03 7.02 8.25
CA ASP A 359 -1.09 7.32 7.28
C ASP A 359 -0.54 7.50 5.86
N ALA A 360 0.68 8.04 5.69
CA ALA A 360 1.32 8.16 4.39
C ALA A 360 1.69 6.79 3.80
N ALA A 361 2.21 5.90 4.63
CA ALA A 361 2.48 4.52 4.25
C ALA A 361 1.18 3.78 3.90
N ALA A 362 0.14 3.91 4.73
CA ALA A 362 -1.17 3.30 4.48
C ALA A 362 -1.80 3.82 3.18
N LEU A 363 -1.73 5.13 2.90
CA LEU A 363 -2.20 5.71 1.63
C LEU A 363 -1.49 5.05 0.45
N TYR A 364 -0.18 4.95 0.52
CA TYR A 364 0.61 4.40 -0.59
C TYR A 364 0.30 2.93 -0.82
N TYR A 365 0.52 2.08 0.18
CA TYR A 365 0.36 0.63 0.08
C TYR A 365 -1.08 0.17 -0.18
N PHE A 366 -2.07 1.00 0.16
CA PHE A 366 -3.45 0.72 -0.20
C PHE A 366 -3.72 0.94 -1.70
N ASN A 367 -2.99 1.85 -2.37
CA ASN A 367 -3.27 2.28 -3.73
C ASN A 367 -2.24 1.82 -4.76
N ALA A 368 -1.01 1.51 -4.37
CA ALA A 368 0.07 1.20 -5.29
C ALA A 368 0.86 -0.03 -4.81
N GLY A 369 1.56 -0.67 -5.72
CA GLY A 369 2.47 -1.79 -5.44
C GLY A 369 3.86 -1.50 -5.93
N GLY A 370 4.85 -1.69 -5.04
CA GLY A 370 6.26 -1.48 -5.28
C GLY A 370 6.74 -0.06 -5.00
N VAL A 371 7.84 0.06 -4.27
CA VAL A 371 8.42 1.31 -3.76
C VAL A 371 9.82 1.53 -4.30
N THR A 372 10.10 2.72 -4.84
CA THR A 372 11.46 3.15 -5.15
C THR A 372 11.61 4.65 -4.99
N PRO A 373 12.77 5.15 -4.52
CA PRO A 373 13.07 6.58 -4.50
C PRO A 373 12.89 7.25 -5.87
N ALA A 374 13.12 6.52 -6.96
CA ALA A 374 12.94 7.03 -8.33
C ALA A 374 11.49 7.40 -8.69
N MET A 375 10.50 6.96 -7.90
CA MET A 375 9.09 7.35 -8.03
C MET A 375 8.66 8.43 -7.02
N ALA A 376 9.47 8.68 -6.00
CA ALA A 376 9.16 9.62 -4.92
C ALA A 376 9.95 10.92 -5.06
N ASP A 377 11.26 10.84 -5.19
CA ASP A 377 12.18 11.98 -5.31
C ASP A 377 12.79 12.03 -6.72
N THR A 378 11.95 12.42 -7.67
CA THR A 378 12.28 12.44 -9.09
C THR A 378 13.23 13.58 -9.42
N ALA A 379 14.33 13.28 -10.10
CA ALA A 379 15.23 14.29 -10.64
C ALA A 379 14.66 14.91 -11.92
N VAL A 380 15.09 16.15 -12.23
CA VAL A 380 14.68 16.85 -13.45
C VAL A 380 14.97 16.00 -14.70
N GLY A 381 13.95 15.73 -15.50
CA GLY A 381 14.06 15.01 -16.76
C GLY A 381 14.21 13.49 -16.63
N VAL A 382 14.21 12.92 -15.42
CA VAL A 382 14.43 11.48 -15.17
C VAL A 382 13.32 10.92 -14.29
N GLY A 383 12.99 9.64 -14.47
CA GLY A 383 11.99 8.93 -13.64
C GLY A 383 10.56 9.30 -13.99
N SER A 384 9.68 9.18 -13.01
CA SER A 384 8.25 9.47 -13.15
C SER A 384 7.72 10.14 -11.90
N ASP A 385 6.87 11.14 -12.04
CA ASP A 385 6.14 11.76 -10.94
C ASP A 385 4.64 11.69 -11.18
N TYR A 386 3.85 11.77 -10.12
CA TYR A 386 2.43 11.42 -10.13
C TYR A 386 1.60 12.45 -9.40
N ALA A 387 0.41 12.75 -9.96
CA ALA A 387 -0.63 13.49 -9.27
C ALA A 387 -1.94 12.70 -9.32
N GLY A 388 -2.49 12.37 -8.16
CA GLY A 388 -3.80 11.75 -8.02
C GLY A 388 -4.89 12.79 -7.80
N ALA A 389 -6.07 12.61 -8.42
CA ALA A 389 -7.28 13.37 -8.10
C ALA A 389 -8.42 12.38 -7.84
N TYR A 390 -8.94 12.42 -6.63
CA TYR A 390 -9.99 11.53 -6.13
C TYR A 390 -11.37 12.23 -6.05
N LEU A 391 -11.37 13.55 -6.08
CA LEU A 391 -12.53 14.42 -5.95
C LEU A 391 -12.53 15.46 -7.09
N ASP A 392 -13.70 16.02 -7.40
CA ASP A 392 -13.81 17.10 -8.35
C ASP A 392 -13.43 18.49 -7.75
N SER A 393 -13.46 19.53 -8.55
CA SER A 393 -13.16 20.91 -8.13
C SER A 393 -14.05 21.44 -6.98
N LYS A 394 -15.14 20.74 -6.67
CA LYS A 394 -16.05 21.04 -5.56
C LYS A 394 -15.85 20.11 -4.36
N LYS A 395 -14.79 19.28 -4.40
CA LYS A 395 -14.49 18.26 -3.38
C LYS A 395 -15.58 17.19 -3.25
N LEU A 396 -16.27 16.88 -4.36
CA LEU A 396 -17.26 15.82 -4.42
C LEU A 396 -16.68 14.60 -5.16
N PRO A 397 -17.05 13.36 -4.76
CA PRO A 397 -16.66 12.16 -5.48
C PRO A 397 -17.11 12.23 -6.96
N PHE A 398 -16.27 11.75 -7.85
CA PHE A 398 -16.62 11.67 -9.27
C PHE A 398 -17.77 10.69 -9.50
N ASP A 399 -18.76 11.10 -10.28
CA ASP A 399 -19.91 10.31 -10.70
C ASP A 399 -19.69 9.83 -12.14
N GLY A 400 -19.56 8.52 -12.34
CA GLY A 400 -19.31 7.95 -13.66
C GLY A 400 -20.48 8.09 -14.66
N GLY A 401 -21.64 8.57 -14.22
CA GLY A 401 -22.78 8.90 -15.09
C GLY A 401 -22.76 10.33 -15.65
N LYS A 402 -21.81 11.16 -15.19
CA LYS A 402 -21.71 12.58 -15.54
C LYS A 402 -20.50 12.84 -16.43
N THR A 403 -20.45 14.04 -17.02
CA THR A 403 -19.33 14.50 -17.86
C THR A 403 -18.48 15.48 -17.07
N TYR A 404 -17.17 15.22 -17.05
CA TYR A 404 -16.16 16.09 -16.43
C TYR A 404 -15.11 16.49 -17.45
N LYS A 405 -14.41 17.59 -17.16
CA LYS A 405 -13.31 18.11 -17.97
C LYS A 405 -12.08 18.39 -17.10
N LEU A 406 -10.92 17.98 -17.59
CA LEU A 406 -9.61 18.37 -17.09
C LEU A 406 -8.92 19.25 -18.13
N HIS A 407 -8.51 20.44 -17.73
CA HIS A 407 -7.67 21.32 -18.56
C HIS A 407 -6.21 21.18 -18.16
N LEU A 408 -5.35 20.81 -19.10
CA LEU A 408 -3.90 20.83 -18.95
C LEU A 408 -3.35 22.06 -19.68
N PRO A 409 -2.75 23.05 -18.97
CA PRO A 409 -2.18 24.24 -19.60
C PRO A 409 -1.13 23.90 -20.66
N PRO A 410 -0.81 24.82 -21.59
CA PRO A 410 0.20 24.58 -22.61
C PRO A 410 1.58 24.27 -21.98
N ASN A 411 2.46 23.67 -22.80
CA ASN A 411 3.84 23.34 -22.42
C ASN A 411 3.91 22.40 -21.19
N VAL A 412 3.13 21.31 -21.21
CA VAL A 412 3.21 20.27 -20.15
C VAL A 412 4.66 19.89 -19.90
N PRO A 413 5.22 20.09 -18.67
CA PRO A 413 6.65 20.05 -18.44
C PRO A 413 7.18 18.63 -18.23
N VAL A 414 7.37 17.91 -19.33
CA VAL A 414 7.93 16.55 -19.38
C VAL A 414 9.02 16.44 -20.45
N ASN A 415 10.07 15.70 -20.14
CA ASN A 415 11.11 15.37 -21.11
C ASN A 415 10.65 14.27 -22.08
N ASN A 416 9.86 13.30 -21.59
CA ASN A 416 9.46 12.16 -22.39
C ASN A 416 7.99 12.29 -22.84
N PHE A 417 7.05 12.01 -21.96
CA PHE A 417 5.61 12.08 -22.24
C PHE A 417 4.81 12.21 -20.93
N TRP A 418 3.53 12.55 -21.08
CA TRP A 418 2.57 12.52 -19.97
C TRP A 418 1.36 11.63 -20.32
N ALA A 419 0.69 11.13 -19.29
CA ALA A 419 -0.52 10.33 -19.45
C ALA A 419 -1.49 10.56 -18.28
N VAL A 420 -2.78 10.56 -18.59
CA VAL A 420 -3.88 10.54 -17.62
C VAL A 420 -4.59 9.20 -17.75
N THR A 421 -4.59 8.43 -16.67
CA THR A 421 -5.25 7.11 -16.60
C THR A 421 -6.37 7.16 -15.59
N ILE A 422 -7.51 6.53 -15.88
CA ILE A 422 -8.66 6.45 -14.99
C ILE A 422 -8.73 5.09 -14.28
N TYR A 423 -9.10 5.10 -12.99
CA TYR A 423 -9.11 3.94 -12.10
C TYR A 423 -10.45 3.77 -11.39
N ASP A 424 -10.77 2.53 -11.07
CA ASP A 424 -11.92 2.14 -10.26
C ASP A 424 -11.61 2.40 -8.77
N THR A 425 -12.48 3.11 -8.07
CA THR A 425 -12.30 3.42 -6.65
C THR A 425 -12.38 2.18 -5.74
N GLN A 426 -13.05 1.12 -6.16
CA GLN A 426 -13.16 -0.10 -5.34
C GLN A 426 -11.90 -0.96 -5.43
N SER A 427 -11.43 -1.22 -6.64
CA SER A 427 -10.27 -2.08 -6.88
C SER A 427 -8.94 -1.31 -6.91
N ARG A 428 -8.94 0.01 -7.15
CA ARG A 428 -7.75 0.84 -7.43
C ARG A 428 -6.95 0.36 -8.64
N SER A 429 -7.54 -0.53 -9.45
CA SER A 429 -7.02 -0.93 -10.75
C SER A 429 -7.63 -0.10 -11.88
N MET A 430 -7.10 -0.19 -13.09
CA MET A 430 -7.63 0.50 -14.25
C MET A 430 -9.14 0.25 -14.40
N LEU A 431 -9.91 1.31 -14.67
CA LEU A 431 -11.36 1.20 -14.78
C LEU A 431 -11.72 0.36 -16.02
N GLN A 432 -12.46 -0.71 -15.80
CA GLN A 432 -12.94 -1.60 -16.85
C GLN A 432 -14.12 -0.95 -17.60
N THR A 433 -13.89 -0.62 -18.86
CA THR A 433 -14.86 0.02 -19.76
C THR A 433 -14.78 -0.61 -21.15
N GLY A 434 -15.45 -0.02 -22.13
CA GLY A 434 -15.26 -0.37 -23.55
C GLY A 434 -13.88 0.00 -24.11
N GLN A 435 -13.12 0.85 -23.42
CA GLN A 435 -11.74 1.20 -23.78
C GLN A 435 -10.78 0.19 -23.16
N LYS A 436 -10.10 -0.60 -24.00
CA LYS A 436 -9.10 -1.57 -23.55
C LYS A 436 -7.99 -0.92 -22.68
N PHE A 437 -7.57 0.28 -23.08
CA PHE A 437 -6.57 1.09 -22.40
C PHE A 437 -7.22 2.40 -21.93
N PRO A 438 -7.64 2.51 -20.67
CA PRO A 438 -8.34 3.68 -20.16
C PRO A 438 -7.35 4.82 -19.84
N THR A 439 -6.65 5.28 -20.87
CA THR A 439 -5.56 6.28 -20.78
C THR A 439 -5.58 7.20 -21.98
N VAL A 440 -5.41 8.49 -21.73
CA VAL A 440 -5.13 9.51 -22.74
C VAL A 440 -3.85 10.26 -22.35
N GLY A 441 -2.98 10.50 -23.31
CA GLY A 441 -1.70 11.18 -23.06
C GLY A 441 -1.07 11.74 -24.33
N SER A 442 0.11 12.33 -24.20
CA SER A 442 0.82 12.95 -25.34
C SER A 442 1.17 11.96 -26.45
N GLN A 443 1.16 10.65 -26.16
CA GLN A 443 1.38 9.57 -27.15
C GLN A 443 0.09 9.02 -27.74
N THR A 444 -1.08 9.50 -27.31
CA THR A 444 -2.37 9.06 -27.86
C THR A 444 -2.49 9.51 -29.32
N LYS A 445 -2.71 8.53 -30.22
CA LYS A 445 -2.87 8.83 -31.65
C LYS A 445 -4.07 9.74 -31.88
N GLY A 446 -3.83 10.88 -32.52
CA GLY A 446 -4.88 11.85 -32.83
C GLY A 446 -5.31 12.73 -31.66
N ILE A 447 -4.57 12.77 -30.54
CA ILE A 447 -4.86 13.71 -29.45
C ILE A 447 -4.90 15.15 -29.98
N GLU A 448 -5.93 15.89 -29.59
CA GLU A 448 -6.17 17.27 -30.07
C GLU A 448 -5.64 18.27 -29.05
N LYS A 449 -4.91 19.28 -29.55
CA LYS A 449 -4.51 20.46 -28.79
C LYS A 449 -5.47 21.61 -29.04
N ASN A 450 -5.70 22.44 -28.06
CA ASN A 450 -6.32 23.75 -28.25
C ASN A 450 -5.37 24.69 -28.99
N ALA A 451 -5.90 25.82 -29.49
CA ALA A 451 -5.13 26.80 -30.27
C ALA A 451 -3.95 27.40 -29.53
N ASP A 452 -4.00 27.47 -28.21
CA ASP A 452 -2.92 27.94 -27.32
C ASP A 452 -1.91 26.84 -26.94
N GLY A 453 -2.10 25.60 -27.42
CA GLY A 453 -1.26 24.45 -27.13
C GLY A 453 -1.62 23.67 -25.86
N SER A 454 -2.67 24.07 -25.16
CA SER A 454 -3.24 23.33 -24.02
C SER A 454 -4.02 22.09 -24.47
N PHE A 455 -4.42 21.24 -23.50
CA PHE A 455 -5.26 20.07 -23.77
C PHE A 455 -6.49 20.10 -22.86
N ASP A 456 -7.66 19.83 -23.43
CA ASP A 456 -8.88 19.52 -22.68
C ASP A 456 -9.14 18.01 -22.77
N LEU A 457 -9.18 17.33 -21.64
CA LEU A 457 -9.53 15.92 -21.52
C LEU A 457 -10.92 15.76 -20.92
N TYR A 458 -11.67 14.80 -21.42
CA TYR A 458 -13.05 14.58 -21.02
C TYR A 458 -13.22 13.21 -20.37
N PHE A 459 -14.02 13.16 -19.32
CA PHE A 459 -14.42 11.92 -18.64
C PHE A 459 -15.94 11.82 -18.71
N ALA A 460 -16.45 10.81 -19.39
CA ALA A 460 -17.89 10.67 -19.62
C ALA A 460 -18.25 9.22 -20.00
N PRO A 461 -19.52 8.77 -19.80
CA PRO A 461 -19.96 7.46 -20.27
C PRO A 461 -19.87 7.29 -21.79
N LYS A 462 -19.98 8.39 -22.51
CA LYS A 462 -19.87 8.48 -23.99
C LYS A 462 -18.99 9.66 -24.35
N ALA A 463 -18.22 9.51 -25.41
CA ALA A 463 -17.41 10.62 -25.93
C ALA A 463 -18.25 11.83 -26.25
N PRO A 464 -17.91 13.04 -25.79
CA PRO A 464 -18.50 14.26 -26.33
C PRO A 464 -18.18 14.38 -27.83
N ALA A 465 -19.14 14.87 -28.60
CA ALA A 465 -19.00 14.97 -30.06
C ALA A 465 -17.72 15.73 -30.46
N GLY A 466 -16.89 15.13 -31.32
CA GLY A 466 -15.63 15.70 -31.77
C GLY A 466 -14.51 15.71 -30.70
N LYS A 467 -14.64 14.90 -29.64
CA LYS A 467 -13.64 14.78 -28.56
C LYS A 467 -13.18 13.33 -28.30
N GLU A 468 -13.40 12.47 -29.25
CA GLU A 468 -13.18 11.02 -29.17
C GLU A 468 -11.72 10.69 -28.82
N ASN A 469 -10.74 11.48 -29.27
CA ASN A 469 -9.32 11.29 -29.01
C ASN A 469 -8.84 11.84 -27.65
N ASN A 470 -9.66 12.69 -27.02
CA ASN A 470 -9.38 13.35 -25.74
C ASN A 470 -10.31 12.84 -24.62
N TRP A 471 -10.90 11.66 -24.79
CA TRP A 471 -11.94 11.13 -23.93
C TRP A 471 -11.52 9.84 -23.22
N LEU A 472 -11.84 9.77 -21.93
CA LEU A 472 -11.76 8.59 -21.09
C LEU A 472 -13.17 8.16 -20.68
N GLN A 473 -13.49 6.89 -20.94
CA GLN A 473 -14.81 6.36 -20.65
C GLN A 473 -15.01 6.14 -19.16
N THR A 474 -16.12 6.63 -18.61
CA THR A 474 -16.60 6.36 -17.26
C THR A 474 -17.77 5.37 -17.28
N VAL A 475 -18.18 4.85 -16.11
CA VAL A 475 -19.25 3.88 -15.97
C VAL A 475 -20.34 4.44 -15.04
N PRO A 476 -21.59 4.63 -15.51
CA PRO A 476 -22.69 5.04 -14.65
C PRO A 476 -22.85 4.13 -13.44
N GLY A 477 -23.08 4.72 -12.26
CA GLY A 477 -23.19 4.01 -10.99
C GLY A 477 -21.87 3.64 -10.33
N LYS A 478 -20.73 3.97 -10.96
CA LYS A 478 -19.39 3.84 -10.34
C LYS A 478 -18.77 5.21 -10.09
N SER A 479 -18.01 5.30 -9.00
CA SER A 479 -17.05 6.39 -8.83
C SER A 479 -15.70 5.96 -9.43
N TRP A 480 -14.83 6.94 -9.68
CA TRP A 480 -13.52 6.75 -10.29
C TRP A 480 -12.52 7.76 -9.74
N PHE A 481 -11.25 7.58 -10.03
CA PHE A 481 -10.20 8.56 -9.79
C PHE A 481 -9.21 8.56 -10.95
N VAL A 482 -8.35 9.56 -11.01
CA VAL A 482 -7.34 9.66 -12.05
C VAL A 482 -5.94 9.79 -11.48
N ILE A 483 -4.98 9.37 -12.27
CA ILE A 483 -3.56 9.69 -12.05
C ILE A 483 -3.02 10.36 -13.30
N LEU A 484 -2.55 11.60 -13.13
CA LEU A 484 -1.67 12.27 -14.09
C LEU A 484 -0.24 11.81 -13.83
N ARG A 485 0.38 11.25 -14.86
CA ARG A 485 1.77 10.78 -14.82
C ARG A 485 2.65 11.67 -15.67
N MET A 486 3.75 12.13 -15.08
CA MET A 486 4.78 12.94 -15.73
C MET A 486 6.04 12.10 -15.88
N TYR A 487 6.35 11.67 -17.10
CA TYR A 487 7.55 10.87 -17.39
C TYR A 487 8.71 11.77 -17.79
N GLY A 488 9.77 11.76 -16.98
CA GLY A 488 10.85 12.74 -17.06
C GLY A 488 10.35 14.15 -16.72
N PRO A 489 9.83 14.40 -15.50
CA PRO A 489 9.27 15.70 -15.15
C PRO A 489 10.34 16.79 -15.20
N LEU A 490 9.98 17.97 -15.70
CA LEU A 490 10.85 19.13 -15.80
C LEU A 490 10.63 20.11 -14.65
N GLU A 491 11.54 21.09 -14.53
CA GLU A 491 11.56 22.07 -13.45
C GLU A 491 10.21 22.74 -13.15
N PRO A 492 9.39 23.19 -14.15
CA PRO A 492 8.10 23.83 -13.85
C PRO A 492 7.08 22.93 -13.14
N TRP A 493 7.17 21.59 -13.31
CA TRP A 493 6.39 20.64 -12.53
C TRP A 493 6.92 20.52 -11.09
N LEU A 494 8.21 20.39 -10.93
CA LEU A 494 8.85 20.16 -9.63
C LEU A 494 8.75 21.38 -8.71
N ASN A 495 8.94 22.58 -9.24
CA ASN A 495 8.82 23.85 -8.49
C ASN A 495 7.38 24.42 -8.45
N LYS A 496 6.39 23.70 -9.03
CA LYS A 496 4.95 24.04 -9.00
C LYS A 496 4.58 25.34 -9.75
N THR A 497 5.42 25.82 -10.68
CA THR A 497 5.09 26.97 -11.54
C THR A 497 4.15 26.59 -12.67
N TRP A 498 4.13 25.33 -13.08
CA TRP A 498 3.09 24.73 -13.92
C TRP A 498 2.23 23.79 -13.08
N ARG A 499 0.91 23.87 -13.24
CA ARG A 499 -0.01 22.93 -12.59
C ARG A 499 -1.18 22.57 -13.52
N PRO A 500 -1.73 21.34 -13.41
CA PRO A 500 -2.96 20.99 -14.10
C PRO A 500 -4.13 21.83 -13.56
N GLY A 501 -5.15 22.02 -14.37
CA GLY A 501 -6.45 22.51 -13.89
C GLY A 501 -7.10 21.49 -12.94
N GLU A 502 -8.11 21.93 -12.21
CA GLU A 502 -8.97 21.02 -11.45
C GLU A 502 -9.92 20.27 -12.40
N ILE A 503 -10.39 19.09 -11.98
CA ILE A 503 -11.37 18.33 -12.77
C ILE A 503 -12.76 18.85 -12.45
N GLU A 504 -13.43 19.44 -13.45
CA GLU A 504 -14.67 20.17 -13.31
C GLU A 504 -15.86 19.40 -13.88
N LEU A 505 -16.96 19.34 -13.11
CA LEU A 505 -18.23 18.85 -13.62
C LEU A 505 -18.76 19.81 -14.70
N MET A 506 -19.00 19.29 -15.90
CA MET A 506 -19.62 20.04 -16.98
C MET A 506 -21.13 20.17 -16.76
N LYS A 507 -21.69 21.33 -17.17
CA LYS A 507 -23.14 21.62 -17.10
C LYS A 507 -23.91 20.87 -18.15
#